data_77c369e8bf4873ca9f2108748b673128
#
_entry.id   77c369e8bf4873ca9f2108748b673128
#
_cell.length_a   1.000
_cell.length_b   1.000
_cell.length_c   1.000
_cell.angle_alpha   90.00
_cell.angle_beta   90.00
_cell.angle_gamma   90.00
#
_symmetry.space_group_name_H-M   'P 1'
#
loop_
_entity.id
_entity.type
_entity.pdbx_description
1 polymer ?
#
loop_
_entity_poly.entity_id
_entity_poly.type
_entity_poly.pdbx_seq_one_letter_code
_entity_poly.pdbx_strand_id
1 'polypeptide(L)'
;MDKTRPNIRQVEVADIERFITKIGEKPFRVKQIVEWLWQKHAHSFDEMTNISKHLRTLLENEFQLPALQINTTQLSEDGTLKTRFKTFDGHMIEGVLIPTSLRKTACVSSQVGCSLSCKFCATGTMERKRNLHFDETYDQVVYISKQSEATYEKSLSNIVRSEEHTSELQSPMYLVCRLLLEK
;
A
#
# COMPACT_ATOMS: atom_id res chain seq x y z
N MET A 1 -17.32 -7.54 -0.74
CA MET A 1 -16.15 -8.32 -1.22
C MET A 1 -16.37 -9.77 -0.88
N ASP A 2 -16.22 -10.64 -1.84
CA ASP A 2 -16.33 -12.07 -1.64
C ASP A 2 -15.13 -12.54 -0.81
N LYS A 3 -15.39 -13.05 0.42
CA LYS A 3 -14.35 -13.51 1.35
C LYS A 3 -13.60 -14.76 0.90
N THR A 4 -13.97 -15.31 -0.25
CA THR A 4 -13.47 -16.62 -0.71
C THR A 4 -12.20 -16.51 -1.55
N ARG A 5 -11.92 -15.37 -2.20
CA ARG A 5 -10.77 -15.18 -3.07
C ARG A 5 -9.59 -14.53 -2.32
N PRO A 6 -8.37 -15.07 -2.43
CA PRO A 6 -7.21 -14.49 -1.78
C PRO A 6 -6.79 -13.16 -2.43
N ASN A 7 -6.18 -12.27 -1.64
CA ASN A 7 -5.54 -11.06 -2.16
C ASN A 7 -4.24 -11.45 -2.89
N ILE A 8 -4.15 -11.14 -4.18
CA ILE A 8 -2.99 -11.50 -5.02
C ILE A 8 -1.67 -10.91 -4.51
N ARG A 9 -1.69 -9.79 -3.80
CA ARG A 9 -0.50 -9.16 -3.21
C ARG A 9 -0.03 -9.85 -1.93
N GLN A 10 -0.86 -10.71 -1.32
CA GLN A 10 -0.57 -11.42 -0.07
C GLN A 10 -0.24 -12.91 -0.28
N VAL A 11 -0.42 -13.44 -1.49
CA VAL A 11 0.00 -14.80 -1.83
C VAL A 11 1.47 -14.81 -2.24
N GLU A 12 2.11 -15.96 -2.11
CA GLU A 12 3.48 -16.14 -2.60
C GLU A 12 3.55 -16.12 -4.13
N VAL A 13 4.67 -15.69 -4.68
CA VAL A 13 4.89 -15.70 -6.14
C VAL A 13 4.71 -17.11 -6.71
N ALA A 14 5.10 -18.14 -5.96
CA ALA A 14 4.91 -19.54 -6.33
C ALA A 14 3.43 -19.92 -6.52
N ASP A 15 2.50 -19.28 -5.80
CA ASP A 15 1.06 -19.51 -5.98
C ASP A 15 0.59 -18.93 -7.32
N ILE A 16 1.08 -17.74 -7.68
CA ILE A 16 0.82 -17.13 -8.98
C ILE A 16 1.39 -18.00 -10.09
N GLU A 17 2.61 -18.53 -9.92
CA GLU A 17 3.23 -19.44 -10.89
C GLU A 17 2.42 -20.72 -11.09
N ARG A 18 1.95 -21.33 -10.00
CA ARG A 18 1.07 -22.50 -10.05
C ARG A 18 -0.22 -22.22 -10.79
N PHE A 19 -0.84 -21.08 -10.53
CA PHE A 19 -2.04 -20.66 -11.22
C PHE A 19 -1.80 -20.47 -12.72
N ILE A 20 -0.76 -19.72 -13.12
CA ILE A 20 -0.40 -19.46 -14.52
C ILE A 20 -0.11 -20.78 -15.28
N THR A 21 0.59 -21.70 -14.64
CA THR A 21 0.85 -23.05 -15.21
C THR A 21 -0.44 -23.85 -15.37
N LYS A 22 -1.32 -23.85 -14.37
CA LYS A 22 -2.62 -24.55 -14.38
C LYS A 22 -3.51 -24.12 -15.53
N ILE A 23 -3.52 -22.84 -15.89
CA ILE A 23 -4.33 -22.29 -16.99
C ILE A 23 -3.64 -22.37 -18.35
N GLY A 24 -2.43 -22.95 -18.44
CA GLY A 24 -1.68 -23.13 -19.69
C GLY A 24 -1.04 -21.85 -20.24
N GLU A 25 -0.91 -20.79 -19.42
CA GLU A 25 -0.22 -19.55 -19.81
C GLU A 25 1.29 -19.67 -19.67
N LYS A 26 2.03 -18.80 -20.36
CA LYS A 26 3.49 -18.84 -20.39
C LYS A 26 4.10 -18.30 -19.07
N PRO A 27 5.20 -18.88 -18.54
CA PRO A 27 5.80 -18.51 -17.26
C PRO A 27 6.19 -17.03 -17.14
N PHE A 28 6.58 -16.35 -18.22
CA PHE A 28 6.95 -14.94 -18.20
C PHE A 28 5.79 -14.01 -17.78
N ARG A 29 4.53 -14.50 -17.85
CA ARG A 29 3.35 -13.74 -17.39
C ARG A 29 3.41 -13.44 -15.90
N VAL A 30 3.99 -14.34 -15.10
CA VAL A 30 4.21 -14.11 -13.67
C VAL A 30 5.01 -12.84 -13.42
N LYS A 31 6.14 -12.67 -14.14
CA LYS A 31 6.97 -11.47 -14.04
C LYS A 31 6.19 -10.21 -14.40
N GLN A 32 5.36 -10.26 -15.46
CA GLN A 32 4.51 -9.13 -15.85
C GLN A 32 3.47 -8.78 -14.79
N ILE A 33 2.83 -9.78 -14.18
CA ILE A 33 1.86 -9.57 -13.10
C ILE A 33 2.55 -8.92 -11.89
N VAL A 34 3.67 -9.48 -11.44
CA VAL A 34 4.45 -8.94 -10.31
C VAL A 34 4.91 -7.50 -10.57
N GLU A 35 5.36 -7.18 -11.79
CA GLU A 35 5.72 -5.82 -12.20
C GLU A 35 4.53 -4.86 -12.08
N TRP A 36 3.33 -5.28 -12.51
CA TRP A 36 2.12 -4.46 -12.36
C TRP A 36 1.73 -4.24 -10.90
N LEU A 37 1.83 -5.27 -10.06
CA LEU A 37 1.46 -5.18 -8.66
C LEU A 37 2.39 -4.24 -7.86
N TRP A 38 3.72 -4.27 -8.15
CA TRP A 38 4.72 -3.66 -7.28
C TRP A 38 5.52 -2.51 -7.90
N GLN A 39 5.57 -2.39 -9.23
CA GLN A 39 6.32 -1.31 -9.89
C GLN A 39 5.40 -0.31 -10.59
N LYS A 40 4.33 -0.79 -11.21
CA LYS A 40 3.34 0.06 -11.87
C LYS A 40 2.17 0.44 -10.98
N HIS A 41 2.10 -0.14 -9.78
CA HIS A 41 1.11 0.19 -8.75
C HIS A 41 -0.34 0.04 -9.23
N ALA A 42 -0.63 -1.07 -9.91
CA ALA A 42 -1.99 -1.33 -10.39
C ALA A 42 -2.97 -1.52 -9.21
N HIS A 43 -4.11 -0.87 -9.31
CA HIS A 43 -5.22 -0.96 -8.36
C HIS A 43 -6.37 -1.84 -8.86
N SER A 44 -6.30 -2.29 -10.11
CA SER A 44 -7.22 -3.23 -10.72
C SER A 44 -6.53 -4.08 -11.77
N PHE A 45 -7.09 -5.25 -12.07
CA PHE A 45 -6.56 -6.09 -13.15
C PHE A 45 -6.74 -5.44 -14.53
N ASP A 46 -7.71 -4.55 -14.70
CA ASP A 46 -7.95 -3.84 -15.95
C ASP A 46 -6.83 -2.88 -16.33
N GLU A 47 -6.10 -2.36 -15.36
CA GLU A 47 -4.94 -1.50 -15.60
C GLU A 47 -3.75 -2.25 -16.23
N MET A 48 -3.73 -3.59 -16.15
CA MET A 48 -2.64 -4.44 -16.64
C MET A 48 -2.68 -4.58 -18.19
N THR A 49 -2.44 -3.48 -18.90
CA THR A 49 -2.71 -3.36 -20.35
C THR A 49 -1.89 -4.28 -21.25
N ASN A 50 -0.70 -4.73 -20.82
CA ASN A 50 0.12 -5.71 -21.57
C ASN A 50 -0.24 -7.17 -21.26
N ILE A 51 -1.28 -7.40 -20.44
CA ILE A 51 -1.88 -8.71 -20.17
C ILE A 51 -3.19 -8.81 -20.92
N SER A 52 -3.43 -9.95 -21.58
CA SER A 52 -4.65 -10.17 -22.37
C SER A 52 -5.90 -10.02 -21.51
N LYS A 53 -7.00 -9.53 -22.10
CA LYS A 53 -8.30 -9.44 -21.40
C LYS A 53 -8.73 -10.78 -20.80
N HIS A 54 -8.52 -11.87 -21.53
CA HIS A 54 -8.84 -13.21 -21.07
C HIS A 54 -8.07 -13.55 -19.77
N LEU A 55 -6.76 -13.31 -19.73
CA LEU A 55 -5.95 -13.58 -18.53
C LEU A 55 -6.34 -12.65 -17.37
N ARG A 56 -6.67 -11.38 -17.63
CA ARG A 56 -7.16 -10.46 -16.58
C ARG A 56 -8.45 -10.96 -15.94
N THR A 57 -9.40 -11.43 -16.76
CA THR A 57 -10.65 -12.04 -16.25
C THR A 57 -10.38 -13.29 -15.42
N LEU A 58 -9.44 -14.16 -15.84
CA LEU A 58 -9.07 -15.34 -15.06
C LEU A 58 -8.42 -14.97 -13.72
N LEU A 59 -7.56 -13.95 -13.71
CA LEU A 59 -6.97 -13.42 -12.47
C LEU A 59 -8.04 -12.85 -11.54
N GLU A 60 -8.99 -12.09 -12.06
CA GLU A 60 -10.10 -11.51 -11.28
C GLU A 60 -11.04 -12.58 -10.70
N ASN A 61 -11.21 -13.70 -11.38
CA ASN A 61 -12.00 -14.83 -10.88
C ASN A 61 -11.28 -15.58 -9.75
N GLU A 62 -9.96 -15.70 -9.79
CA GLU A 62 -9.16 -16.43 -8.80
C GLU A 62 -8.74 -15.55 -7.61
N PHE A 63 -8.41 -14.29 -7.87
CA PHE A 63 -7.81 -13.39 -6.88
C PHE A 63 -8.62 -12.12 -6.69
N GLN A 64 -8.38 -11.44 -5.56
CA GLN A 64 -8.77 -10.05 -5.35
C GLN A 64 -7.52 -9.16 -5.41
N LEU A 65 -7.72 -7.91 -5.81
CA LEU A 65 -6.70 -6.85 -5.76
C LEU A 65 -7.30 -5.65 -5.02
N PRO A 66 -7.45 -5.75 -3.67
CA PRO A 66 -7.94 -4.62 -2.89
C PRO A 66 -6.89 -3.52 -2.86
N ALA A 67 -7.33 -2.28 -2.99
CA ALA A 67 -6.50 -1.09 -2.87
C ALA A 67 -7.09 -0.15 -1.81
N LEU A 68 -6.23 0.64 -1.16
CA LEU A 68 -6.67 1.73 -0.31
C LEU A 68 -7.43 2.77 -1.15
N GLN A 69 -8.46 3.36 -0.55
CA GLN A 69 -9.21 4.45 -1.15
C GLN A 69 -8.89 5.76 -0.42
N ILE A 70 -8.57 6.81 -1.16
CA ILE A 70 -8.47 8.15 -0.59
C ILE A 70 -9.89 8.59 -0.19
N ASN A 71 -10.06 8.91 1.09
CA ASN A 71 -11.32 9.46 1.61
C ASN A 71 -11.28 10.98 1.64
N THR A 72 -10.24 11.58 2.21
CA THR A 72 -10.09 13.04 2.34
C THR A 72 -8.60 13.38 2.40
N THR A 73 -8.22 14.50 1.80
CA THR A 73 -6.90 15.10 1.94
C THR A 73 -7.04 16.54 2.48
N GLN A 74 -6.23 16.89 3.46
CA GLN A 74 -6.15 18.22 4.06
C GLN A 74 -4.75 18.77 3.90
N LEU A 75 -4.64 20.00 3.42
CA LEU A 75 -3.40 20.76 3.33
C LEU A 75 -3.36 21.77 4.49
N SER A 76 -2.29 21.75 5.26
CA SER A 76 -2.02 22.69 6.35
C SER A 76 -1.23 23.90 5.84
N GLU A 77 -1.19 24.99 6.59
CA GLU A 77 -0.49 26.24 6.23
C GLU A 77 1.02 26.05 6.06
N ASP A 78 1.62 25.10 6.80
CA ASP A 78 3.04 24.72 6.71
C ASP A 78 3.35 23.81 5.50
N GLY A 79 2.35 23.51 4.68
CA GLY A 79 2.47 22.62 3.53
C GLY A 79 2.30 21.13 3.85
N THR A 80 2.10 20.76 5.11
CA THR A 80 1.84 19.36 5.47
C THR A 80 0.53 18.86 4.84
N LEU A 81 0.57 17.71 4.17
CA LEU A 81 -0.59 17.06 3.59
C LEU A 81 -0.97 15.84 4.43
N LYS A 82 -2.15 15.87 5.04
CA LYS A 82 -2.72 14.73 5.76
C LYS A 82 -3.80 14.07 4.91
N THR A 83 -3.63 12.78 4.63
CA THR A 83 -4.57 11.99 3.84
C THR A 83 -5.17 10.89 4.68
N ARG A 84 -6.50 10.85 4.70
CA ARG A 84 -7.26 9.76 5.30
C ARG A 84 -7.59 8.74 4.23
N PHE A 85 -7.23 7.49 4.50
CA PHE A 85 -7.49 6.35 3.64
C PHE A 85 -8.56 5.46 4.26
N LYS A 86 -9.35 4.84 3.38
CA LYS A 86 -10.29 3.77 3.74
C LYS A 86 -9.70 2.44 3.32
N THR A 87 -9.59 1.53 4.28
CA THR A 87 -9.15 0.15 4.06
C THR A 87 -10.24 -0.70 3.44
N PHE A 88 -9.89 -1.89 2.92
CA PHE A 88 -10.85 -2.81 2.29
C PHE A 88 -11.96 -3.29 3.23
N ASP A 89 -11.69 -3.37 4.53
CA ASP A 89 -12.63 -3.75 5.58
C ASP A 89 -13.38 -2.56 6.20
N GLY A 90 -13.22 -1.37 5.60
CA GLY A 90 -13.98 -0.17 5.94
C GLY A 90 -13.41 0.69 7.06
N HIS A 91 -12.27 0.32 7.63
CA HIS A 91 -11.59 1.15 8.63
C HIS A 91 -10.92 2.38 7.99
N MET A 92 -10.68 3.38 8.83
CA MET A 92 -9.97 4.61 8.44
C MET A 92 -8.60 4.64 9.07
N ILE A 93 -7.60 5.00 8.25
CA ILE A 93 -6.22 5.23 8.66
C ILE A 93 -5.73 6.56 8.07
N GLU A 94 -4.67 7.11 8.63
CA GLU A 94 -4.11 8.37 8.17
C GLU A 94 -2.65 8.19 7.76
N GLY A 95 -2.27 8.86 6.67
CA GLY A 95 -0.89 9.05 6.26
C GLY A 95 -0.61 10.53 6.08
N VAL A 96 0.63 10.95 6.33
CA VAL A 96 1.01 12.35 6.30
C VAL A 96 2.25 12.55 5.44
N LEU A 97 2.18 13.51 4.51
CA LEU A 97 3.34 14.03 3.80
C LEU A 97 3.85 15.25 4.55
N ILE A 98 5.07 15.16 5.07
CA ILE A 98 5.74 16.24 5.82
C ILE A 98 6.82 16.83 4.92
N PRO A 99 6.59 18.02 4.32
CA PRO A 99 7.58 18.69 3.50
C PRO A 99 8.53 19.49 4.38
N THR A 100 9.81 19.40 4.09
CA THR A 100 10.82 20.36 4.56
C THR A 100 11.57 20.90 3.34
N SER A 101 12.42 21.91 3.53
CA SER A 101 13.26 22.45 2.46
C SER A 101 14.12 21.37 1.79
N LEU A 102 14.64 20.41 2.59
CA LEU A 102 15.58 19.39 2.13
C LEU A 102 14.92 18.03 1.86
N ARG A 103 13.83 17.69 2.53
CA ARG A 103 13.25 16.33 2.53
C ARG A 103 11.75 16.35 2.33
N LYS A 104 11.25 15.28 1.72
CA LYS A 104 9.83 14.94 1.67
C LYS A 104 9.66 13.61 2.39
N THR A 105 9.02 13.64 3.56
CA THR A 105 8.86 12.47 4.43
C THR A 105 7.41 11.99 4.39
N ALA A 106 7.20 10.72 4.09
CA ALA A 106 5.92 10.06 4.29
C ALA A 106 5.87 9.46 5.70
N CYS A 107 4.90 9.87 6.51
CA CYS A 107 4.55 9.20 7.75
C CYS A 107 3.32 8.33 7.49
N VAL A 108 3.44 7.01 7.66
CA VAL A 108 2.40 6.04 7.33
C VAL A 108 1.95 5.27 8.56
N SER A 109 0.68 4.91 8.59
CA SER A 109 0.12 4.03 9.62
C SER A 109 0.52 2.58 9.37
N SER A 110 0.72 1.82 10.44
CA SER A 110 1.00 0.37 10.42
C SER A 110 -0.10 -0.45 11.07
N GLN A 111 -1.03 0.19 11.75
CA GLN A 111 -2.16 -0.46 12.42
C GLN A 111 -3.43 0.38 12.33
N VAL A 112 -4.57 -0.26 12.56
CA VAL A 112 -5.87 0.38 12.72
C VAL A 112 -6.14 0.57 14.20
N GLY A 113 -6.20 1.84 14.65
CA GLY A 113 -6.26 2.20 16.07
C GLY A 113 -4.93 1.99 16.79
N CYS A 114 -4.90 2.12 18.10
CA CYS A 114 -3.70 2.03 18.92
C CYS A 114 -3.98 1.38 20.27
N SER A 115 -3.02 0.60 20.77
CA SER A 115 -3.12 -0.07 22.07
C SER A 115 -2.53 0.73 23.23
N LEU A 116 -1.76 1.78 22.97
CA LEU A 116 -1.04 2.50 24.03
C LEU A 116 -1.85 3.51 24.82
N SER A 117 -3.03 3.87 24.30
CA SER A 117 -3.96 4.79 24.99
C SER A 117 -3.32 6.11 25.44
N CYS A 118 -2.38 6.65 24.67
CA CYS A 118 -1.71 7.92 24.95
C CYS A 118 -2.72 9.06 24.99
N LYS A 119 -2.83 9.76 26.12
CA LYS A 119 -3.82 10.81 26.36
C LYS A 119 -3.70 12.03 25.43
N PHE A 120 -2.52 12.26 24.88
CA PHE A 120 -2.25 13.37 23.95
C PHE A 120 -2.42 13.01 22.47
N CYS A 121 -2.69 11.74 22.15
CA CYS A 121 -2.77 11.24 20.79
C CYS A 121 -4.20 10.90 20.41
N ALA A 122 -4.71 11.48 19.31
CA ALA A 122 -6.07 11.18 18.83
C ALA A 122 -6.25 9.69 18.49
N THR A 123 -5.25 9.06 17.87
CA THR A 123 -5.28 7.62 17.58
C THR A 123 -5.19 6.77 18.85
N GLY A 124 -4.58 7.28 19.93
CA GLY A 124 -4.52 6.62 21.24
C GLY A 124 -5.87 6.46 21.92
N THR A 125 -6.89 7.23 21.52
CA THR A 125 -8.27 7.06 22.01
C THR A 125 -9.06 6.01 21.22
N MET A 126 -8.52 5.52 20.12
CA MET A 126 -9.17 4.53 19.26
C MET A 126 -8.72 3.13 19.64
N GLU A 127 -9.67 2.23 19.81
CA GLU A 127 -9.38 0.83 20.06
C GLU A 127 -8.59 0.22 18.89
N ARG A 128 -7.50 -0.48 19.21
CA ARG A 128 -6.72 -1.22 18.21
C ARG A 128 -7.56 -2.38 17.65
N LYS A 129 -7.72 -2.43 16.33
CA LYS A 129 -8.46 -3.47 15.63
C LYS A 129 -7.54 -4.54 15.04
N ARG A 130 -6.52 -4.12 14.28
CA ARG A 130 -5.56 -5.01 13.62
C ARG A 130 -4.30 -4.29 13.17
N ASN A 131 -3.28 -5.06 12.83
CA ASN A 131 -2.17 -4.53 12.04
C ASN A 131 -2.62 -4.36 10.58
N LEU A 132 -2.00 -3.44 9.88
CA LEU A 132 -2.15 -3.33 8.44
C LEU A 132 -1.32 -4.42 7.76
N HIS A 133 -1.81 -4.91 6.64
CA HIS A 133 -1.02 -5.75 5.75
C HIS A 133 0.02 -4.91 5.02
N PHE A 134 1.08 -5.54 4.55
CA PHE A 134 2.18 -4.82 3.89
C PHE A 134 1.74 -4.11 2.60
N ASP A 135 0.78 -4.64 1.87
CA ASP A 135 0.19 -4.03 0.68
C ASP A 135 -0.60 -2.75 1.02
N GLU A 136 -1.28 -2.68 2.17
CA GLU A 136 -1.95 -1.47 2.63
C GLU A 136 -0.94 -0.37 3.03
N THR A 137 0.18 -0.75 3.64
CA THR A 137 1.27 0.19 3.95
C THR A 137 1.95 0.67 2.67
N TYR A 138 2.18 -0.22 1.72
CA TYR A 138 2.73 0.09 0.41
C TYR A 138 1.84 1.10 -0.35
N ASP A 139 0.53 0.88 -0.39
CA ASP A 139 -0.41 1.80 -1.03
C ASP A 139 -0.34 3.21 -0.43
N GLN A 140 -0.23 3.34 0.90
CA GLN A 140 -0.05 4.66 1.53
C GLN A 140 1.18 5.38 0.98
N VAL A 141 2.32 4.68 0.91
CA VAL A 141 3.57 5.25 0.40
C VAL A 141 3.42 5.68 -1.06
N VAL A 142 2.83 4.85 -1.91
CA VAL A 142 2.60 5.15 -3.33
C VAL A 142 1.70 6.38 -3.50
N TYR A 143 0.61 6.47 -2.75
CA TYR A 143 -0.29 7.63 -2.81
C TYR A 143 0.39 8.90 -2.33
N ILE A 144 1.13 8.84 -1.21
CA ILE A 144 1.84 10.00 -0.66
C ILE A 144 3.00 10.42 -1.60
N SER A 145 3.67 9.49 -2.27
CA SER A 145 4.69 9.80 -3.29
C SER A 145 4.08 10.57 -4.46
N LYS A 146 2.96 10.09 -4.99
CA LYS A 146 2.25 10.81 -6.06
C LYS A 146 1.81 12.21 -5.62
N GLN A 147 1.35 12.37 -4.38
CA GLN A 147 1.02 13.69 -3.82
C GLN A 147 2.25 14.59 -3.70
N SER A 148 3.41 14.04 -3.28
CA SER A 148 4.66 14.79 -3.20
C SER A 148 5.11 15.30 -4.57
N GLU A 149 5.05 14.45 -5.58
CA GLU A 149 5.40 14.82 -6.95
C GLU A 149 4.43 15.85 -7.52
N ALA A 150 3.13 15.68 -7.30
CA ALA A 150 2.10 16.62 -7.80
C ALA A 150 2.13 17.99 -7.12
N THR A 151 2.47 18.05 -5.82
CA THR A 151 2.40 19.30 -5.04
C THR A 151 3.74 20.02 -4.97
N TYR A 152 4.84 19.28 -4.90
CA TYR A 152 6.18 19.81 -4.63
C TYR A 152 7.19 19.53 -5.74
N GLU A 153 6.79 18.81 -6.81
CA GLU A 153 7.67 18.39 -7.91
C GLU A 153 8.92 17.63 -7.40
N LYS A 154 8.78 16.94 -6.28
CA LYS A 154 9.85 16.18 -5.60
C LYS A 154 9.35 14.83 -5.15
N SER A 155 10.15 13.80 -5.39
CA SER A 155 9.91 12.45 -4.88
C SER A 155 10.14 12.38 -3.37
N LEU A 156 9.57 11.35 -2.72
CA LEU A 156 9.85 11.06 -1.32
C LEU A 156 11.33 10.75 -1.13
N SER A 157 11.88 11.24 -0.03
CA SER A 157 13.25 10.97 0.39
C SER A 157 13.33 10.17 1.68
N ASN A 158 12.20 10.01 2.39
CA ASN A 158 12.15 9.33 3.66
C ASN A 158 10.75 8.77 3.94
N ILE A 159 10.70 7.63 4.65
CA ILE A 159 9.47 7.02 5.12
C ILE A 159 9.63 6.74 6.61
N VAL A 160 8.65 7.14 7.41
CA VAL A 160 8.55 6.82 8.83
C VAL A 160 7.22 6.14 9.10
N ARG A 161 7.20 5.22 10.05
CA ARG A 161 5.98 4.58 10.52
C ARG A 161 5.53 5.24 11.81
N SER A 162 4.24 5.54 11.89
CA SER A 162 3.64 6.03 13.13
C SER A 162 3.35 4.84 14.05
N GLU A 163 4.40 4.29 14.65
CA GLU A 163 4.31 3.18 15.60
C GLU A 163 4.86 3.57 16.96
N GLU A 164 4.28 3.00 17.99
CA GLU A 164 4.70 3.14 19.37
C GLU A 164 5.64 2.01 19.81
N HIS A 165 5.82 1.00 18.97
CA HIS A 165 6.64 -0.18 19.27
C HIS A 165 7.88 -0.23 18.39
N THR A 166 8.96 -0.74 18.94
CA THR A 166 10.13 -1.16 18.19
C THR A 166 9.73 -2.26 17.22
N SER A 167 9.56 -1.89 15.95
CA SER A 167 9.42 -2.87 14.90
C SER A 167 10.78 -3.45 14.59
N GLU A 168 10.89 -4.76 14.48
CA GLU A 168 12.12 -5.39 14.04
C GLU A 168 12.51 -4.85 12.65
N LEU A 169 13.75 -4.41 12.53
CA LEU A 169 14.33 -3.86 11.30
C LEU A 169 14.28 -4.83 10.09
N GLN A 170 13.99 -6.10 10.36
CA GLN A 170 13.91 -7.18 9.38
C GLN A 170 12.49 -7.54 8.97
N SER A 171 11.47 -6.76 9.38
CA SER A 171 10.10 -7.05 8.95
C SER A 171 9.98 -6.92 7.42
N PRO A 172 9.18 -7.77 6.74
CA PRO A 172 8.93 -7.66 5.30
C PRO A 172 8.49 -6.25 4.88
N MET A 173 7.81 -5.54 5.76
CA MET A 173 7.34 -4.18 5.57
C MET A 173 8.48 -3.16 5.50
N TYR A 174 9.56 -3.35 6.26
CA TYR A 174 10.76 -2.51 6.18
C TYR A 174 11.48 -2.69 4.84
N LEU A 175 11.58 -3.92 4.34
CA LEU A 175 12.20 -4.22 3.05
C LEU A 175 11.40 -3.58 1.89
N VAL A 176 10.08 -3.62 1.94
CA VAL A 176 9.22 -2.98 0.92
C VAL A 176 9.42 -1.46 0.92
N CYS A 177 9.42 -0.82 2.09
CA CYS A 177 9.66 0.62 2.18
C CYS A 177 11.04 1.01 1.66
N ARG A 178 12.07 0.22 1.94
CA ARG A 178 13.44 0.44 1.45
C ARG A 178 13.51 0.33 -0.07
N LEU A 179 12.91 -0.70 -0.67
CA LEU A 179 12.88 -0.89 -2.14
C LEU A 179 12.17 0.25 -2.88
N LEU A 180 11.23 0.96 -2.23
CA LEU A 180 10.57 2.12 -2.82
C LEU A 180 11.44 3.38 -2.84
N LEU A 181 12.41 3.49 -1.93
CA LEU A 181 13.32 4.64 -1.83
C LEU A 181 14.62 4.46 -2.64
N GLU A 182 14.99 3.23 -2.97
CA GLU A 182 16.23 2.89 -3.68
C GLU A 182 16.09 2.89 -5.23
N LYS A 183 15.13 3.64 -5.78
CA LYS A 183 14.97 3.81 -7.25
C LYS A 183 15.86 4.90 -7.79
#